data_30a5bd85b874049879fc39d3cb1ee110
#
_entry.id   30a5bd85b874049879fc39d3cb1ee110
#
_cell.length_a   1.000
_cell.length_b   1.000
_cell.length_c   1.000
_cell.angle_alpha   90.00
_cell.angle_beta   90.00
_cell.angle_gamma   90.00
#
_symmetry.space_group_name_H-M   'P 1'
#
loop_
_entity.id
_entity.type
_entity.pdbx_description
1 polymer ?
#
loop_
_entity_poly.entity_id
_entity_poly.type
_entity_poly.pdbx_seq_one_letter_code
_entity_poly.pdbx_strand_id
1 'polypeptide(L)'
;MLEHGGKLREAMQRYGGSDWIDLSTGINPLGYPAPAPRPDAWQRLPEPDPALVRAACDYYGAPDLFPHLLPVAGTQAAIQALPRLRAPARVSVSAPSYAEHAHHWSRHGHTLRQVPYAALDAAVRDSDVVVVVNPNNPTGATVAPDQLLAWHAQLAARGGWLVVDEAFGDTAPALSIAAHADRPGLIVLRSVGKFFGLAGLRLGFVAACAPLLAQLEDLLGPWAVSGPAQEVALAALGDRDWQQATQARLKHDGERLRALLPAGASGTPLFHWWPEARPKAFHEHMAQRAIWVRLFRDAARGIRIGLPVHEAHWQRLEHALREWNQG
;
A
#
# COMPACT_ATOMS: atom_id res chain seq x y z
N MET A 1 -7.24 15.79 10.67
CA MET A 1 -6.21 14.73 10.52
C MET A 1 -6.87 13.54 9.84
N LEU A 2 -6.22 12.92 8.85
CA LEU A 2 -6.76 11.74 8.18
C LEU A 2 -6.82 10.55 9.15
N GLU A 3 -7.87 9.74 9.02
CA GLU A 3 -8.00 8.51 9.81
C GLU A 3 -7.24 7.36 9.14
N HIS A 4 -6.49 6.58 9.95
CA HIS A 4 -5.75 5.39 9.50
C HIS A 4 -6.05 4.18 10.38
N GLY A 5 -5.76 2.96 9.89
CA GLY A 5 -5.77 1.73 10.71
C GLY A 5 -4.57 1.67 11.66
N GLY A 6 -4.48 0.62 12.48
CA GLY A 6 -3.34 0.38 13.37
C GLY A 6 -3.35 1.18 14.68
N LYS A 7 -4.49 1.79 15.06
CA LYS A 7 -4.63 2.54 16.32
C LYS A 7 -5.12 1.66 17.47
N LEU A 8 -4.46 0.52 17.67
CA LEU A 8 -4.88 -0.46 18.67
C LEU A 8 -4.83 0.10 20.10
N ARG A 9 -3.86 0.97 20.42
CA ARG A 9 -3.78 1.62 21.74
C ARG A 9 -5.00 2.47 22.06
N GLU A 10 -5.56 3.16 21.06
CA GLU A 10 -6.79 3.94 21.20
C GLU A 10 -7.99 3.01 21.51
N ALA A 11 -8.05 1.85 20.84
CA ALA A 11 -9.07 0.83 21.12
C ALA A 11 -8.96 0.30 22.55
N MET A 12 -7.76 -0.07 23.01
CA MET A 12 -7.49 -0.56 24.36
C MET A 12 -7.86 0.47 25.43
N GLN A 13 -7.57 1.75 25.20
CA GLN A 13 -7.94 2.83 26.11
C GLN A 13 -9.45 3.03 26.20
N ARG A 14 -10.16 2.90 25.07
CA ARG A 14 -11.61 3.15 25.01
C ARG A 14 -12.46 1.98 25.52
N TYR A 15 -12.05 0.74 25.23
CA TYR A 15 -12.86 -0.46 25.50
C TYR A 15 -12.27 -1.36 26.59
N GLY A 16 -11.04 -1.08 27.05
CA GLY A 16 -10.32 -1.93 28.00
C GLY A 16 -9.79 -3.22 27.36
N GLY A 17 -9.33 -4.16 28.19
CA GLY A 17 -8.82 -5.45 27.75
C GLY A 17 -7.40 -5.42 27.16
N SER A 18 -6.78 -6.60 27.09
CA SER A 18 -5.40 -6.76 26.60
C SER A 18 -5.27 -7.75 25.43
N ASP A 19 -6.26 -8.62 25.22
CA ASP A 19 -6.25 -9.67 24.19
C ASP A 19 -6.98 -9.21 22.92
N TRP A 20 -6.42 -8.21 22.26
CA TRP A 20 -6.97 -7.61 21.04
C TRP A 20 -6.44 -8.27 19.78
N ILE A 21 -7.33 -8.43 18.79
CA ILE A 21 -6.98 -8.80 17.40
C ILE A 21 -7.04 -7.54 16.54
N ASP A 22 -5.90 -7.09 16.01
CA ASP A 22 -5.86 -5.95 15.08
C ASP A 22 -6.04 -6.42 13.64
N LEU A 23 -7.26 -6.30 13.12
CA LEU A 23 -7.62 -6.54 11.71
C LEU A 23 -7.85 -5.22 10.94
N SER A 24 -7.45 -4.08 11.52
CA SER A 24 -7.66 -2.75 10.90
C SER A 24 -6.67 -2.42 9.80
N THR A 25 -5.58 -3.18 9.68
CA THR A 25 -4.54 -2.98 8.68
C THR A 25 -4.64 -4.01 7.54
N GLY A 26 -4.11 -3.69 6.37
CA GLY A 26 -3.92 -4.65 5.26
C GLY A 26 -2.48 -5.13 5.22
N ILE A 27 -1.95 -5.59 6.35
CA ILE A 27 -0.56 -6.04 6.50
C ILE A 27 -0.57 -7.55 6.70
N ASN A 28 0.37 -8.26 6.08
CA ASN A 28 0.58 -9.68 6.33
C ASN A 28 0.83 -9.91 7.83
N PRO A 29 -0.05 -10.65 8.53
CA PRO A 29 0.07 -10.84 9.96
C PRO A 29 1.21 -11.79 10.36
N LEU A 30 1.69 -12.64 9.42
CA LEU A 30 2.86 -13.49 9.57
C LEU A 30 3.99 -12.94 8.70
N GLY A 31 4.63 -11.88 9.21
CA GLY A 31 5.69 -11.17 8.51
C GLY A 31 6.96 -12.01 8.29
N TYR A 32 7.83 -11.50 7.43
CA TYR A 32 9.14 -12.06 7.18
C TYR A 32 9.94 -12.18 8.49
N PRO A 33 10.58 -13.31 8.78
CA PRO A 33 11.40 -13.50 9.98
C PRO A 33 12.69 -12.70 9.85
N ALA A 34 12.61 -11.40 10.19
CA ALA A 34 13.68 -10.46 10.01
C ALA A 34 14.96 -10.92 10.75
N PRO A 35 16.11 -11.02 10.08
CA PRO A 35 17.37 -11.29 10.75
C PRO A 35 17.76 -10.12 11.68
N ALA A 36 18.56 -10.39 12.69
CA ALA A 36 19.12 -9.33 13.52
C ALA A 36 20.12 -8.51 12.67
N PRO A 37 19.92 -7.20 12.54
CA PRO A 37 20.87 -6.34 11.83
C PRO A 37 22.23 -6.34 12.52
N ARG A 38 23.29 -6.15 11.77
CA ARG A 38 24.65 -6.02 12.32
C ARG A 38 24.73 -4.85 13.31
N PRO A 39 25.55 -4.93 14.36
CA PRO A 39 25.67 -3.85 15.34
C PRO A 39 26.04 -2.49 14.73
N ASP A 40 26.91 -2.46 13.73
CA ASP A 40 27.35 -1.24 13.06
C ASP A 40 26.23 -0.58 12.21
N ALA A 41 25.25 -1.34 11.76
CA ALA A 41 24.08 -0.79 11.06
C ALA A 41 23.27 0.21 11.91
N TRP A 42 23.35 0.11 13.24
CA TRP A 42 22.71 1.03 14.18
C TRP A 42 23.53 2.29 14.48
N GLN A 43 24.84 2.23 14.29
CA GLN A 43 25.76 3.24 14.78
C GLN A 43 26.24 4.18 13.68
N ARG A 44 26.31 3.69 12.42
CA ARG A 44 26.77 4.46 11.28
C ARG A 44 25.61 5.20 10.61
N LEU A 45 25.91 6.36 10.02
CA LEU A 45 25.00 6.98 9.05
C LEU A 45 24.79 6.02 7.88
N PRO A 46 23.54 5.80 7.44
CA PRO A 46 23.25 4.77 6.45
C PRO A 46 23.68 5.21 5.05
N GLU A 47 24.70 4.59 4.52
CA GLU A 47 25.07 4.71 3.11
C GLU A 47 24.06 3.94 2.25
N PRO A 48 23.65 4.45 1.07
CA PRO A 48 22.81 3.68 0.14
C PRO A 48 23.52 2.39 -0.28
N ASP A 49 22.85 1.24 -0.11
CA ASP A 49 23.39 -0.05 -0.51
C ASP A 49 22.91 -0.43 -1.94
N PRO A 50 23.84 -0.47 -2.92
CA PRO A 50 23.48 -0.88 -4.29
C PRO A 50 22.98 -2.33 -4.38
N ALA A 51 23.33 -3.21 -3.43
CA ALA A 51 22.83 -4.58 -3.39
C ALA A 51 21.33 -4.60 -3.07
N LEU A 52 20.85 -3.71 -2.19
CA LEU A 52 19.43 -3.57 -1.91
C LEU A 52 18.65 -3.16 -3.17
N VAL A 53 19.16 -2.20 -3.93
CA VAL A 53 18.49 -1.74 -5.17
C VAL A 53 18.45 -2.87 -6.19
N ARG A 54 19.56 -3.60 -6.39
CA ARG A 54 19.58 -4.77 -7.28
C ARG A 54 18.59 -5.84 -6.86
N ALA A 55 18.59 -6.23 -5.59
CA ALA A 55 17.63 -7.22 -5.07
C ALA A 55 16.16 -6.79 -5.26
N ALA A 56 15.87 -5.50 -5.10
CA ALA A 56 14.54 -4.95 -5.35
C ALA A 56 14.18 -4.97 -6.86
N CYS A 57 15.10 -4.63 -7.76
CA CYS A 57 14.88 -4.75 -9.20
C CYS A 57 14.60 -6.19 -9.61
N ASP A 58 15.38 -7.15 -9.10
CA ASP A 58 15.18 -8.58 -9.36
C ASP A 58 13.82 -9.09 -8.82
N TYR A 59 13.46 -8.64 -7.62
CA TYR A 59 12.19 -9.02 -7.00
C TYR A 59 10.98 -8.48 -7.74
N TYR A 60 11.03 -7.21 -8.17
CA TYR A 60 9.93 -6.56 -8.90
C TYR A 60 9.91 -6.93 -10.40
N GLY A 61 10.73 -7.89 -10.83
CA GLY A 61 10.76 -8.38 -12.21
C GLY A 61 11.30 -7.37 -13.22
N ALA A 62 12.16 -6.48 -12.78
CA ALA A 62 12.68 -5.37 -13.56
C ALA A 62 14.21 -5.22 -13.41
N PRO A 63 15.02 -6.26 -13.72
CA PRO A 63 16.46 -6.24 -13.51
C PRO A 63 17.16 -5.08 -14.25
N ASP A 64 16.62 -4.66 -15.39
CA ASP A 64 17.15 -3.56 -16.20
C ASP A 64 16.78 -2.17 -15.64
N LEU A 65 15.94 -2.09 -14.61
CA LEU A 65 15.58 -0.82 -13.97
C LEU A 65 16.69 -0.22 -13.09
N PHE A 66 17.79 -0.92 -12.85
CA PHE A 66 18.92 -0.29 -12.18
C PHE A 66 19.60 0.71 -13.14
N PRO A 67 19.69 2.02 -12.82
CA PRO A 67 19.50 2.70 -11.53
C PRO A 67 18.13 3.40 -11.33
N HIS A 68 17.06 2.96 -11.95
CA HIS A 68 15.75 3.62 -11.97
C HIS A 68 14.85 3.26 -10.77
N LEU A 69 15.46 2.90 -9.63
CA LEU A 69 14.76 2.56 -8.39
C LEU A 69 15.41 3.26 -7.19
N LEU A 70 14.65 4.08 -6.48
CA LEU A 70 15.11 4.82 -5.30
C LEU A 70 14.48 4.24 -4.02
N PRO A 71 15.26 3.76 -3.04
CA PRO A 71 14.78 3.45 -1.70
C PRO A 71 14.34 4.71 -0.95
N VAL A 72 13.19 4.65 -0.27
CA VAL A 72 12.63 5.79 0.47
C VAL A 72 12.14 5.34 1.86
N ALA A 73 12.00 6.27 2.80
CA ALA A 73 11.50 6.02 4.17
C ALA A 73 9.99 5.64 4.19
N GLY A 74 9.66 4.52 3.53
CA GLY A 74 8.31 4.12 3.18
C GLY A 74 7.73 4.97 2.05
N THR A 75 6.76 4.43 1.30
CA THR A 75 6.11 5.14 0.20
C THR A 75 5.46 6.46 0.64
N GLN A 76 5.14 6.62 1.93
CA GLN A 76 4.59 7.86 2.47
C GLN A 76 5.54 9.06 2.24
N ALA A 77 6.86 8.87 2.33
CA ALA A 77 7.82 9.95 2.05
C ALA A 77 7.71 10.44 0.59
N ALA A 78 7.60 9.50 -0.35
CA ALA A 78 7.39 9.84 -1.76
C ALA A 78 6.01 10.48 -2.01
N ILE A 79 4.94 9.97 -1.39
CA ILE A 79 3.58 10.54 -1.51
C ILE A 79 3.56 12.02 -1.08
N GLN A 80 4.32 12.36 -0.04
CA GLN A 80 4.44 13.74 0.44
C GLN A 80 5.32 14.62 -0.45
N ALA A 81 6.35 14.05 -1.06
CA ALA A 81 7.35 14.79 -1.81
C ALA A 81 6.95 15.01 -3.29
N LEU A 82 6.37 14.01 -3.96
CA LEU A 82 6.05 14.06 -5.39
C LEU A 82 5.23 15.30 -5.82
N PRO A 83 4.20 15.76 -5.07
CA PRO A 83 3.47 16.97 -5.44
C PRO A 83 4.35 18.23 -5.50
N ARG A 84 5.45 18.28 -4.77
CA ARG A 84 6.37 19.42 -4.72
C ARG A 84 7.30 19.51 -5.92
N LEU A 85 7.46 18.41 -6.65
CA LEU A 85 8.34 18.33 -7.84
C LEU A 85 7.66 18.82 -9.12
N ARG A 86 6.39 19.27 -9.01
CA ARG A 86 5.64 19.72 -10.18
C ARG A 86 4.99 21.09 -9.93
N ALA A 87 5.02 21.94 -10.94
CA ALA A 87 4.23 23.19 -10.94
C ALA A 87 2.72 22.86 -10.81
N PRO A 88 1.88 23.83 -10.34
CA PRO A 88 0.44 23.63 -10.22
C PRO A 88 -0.18 22.99 -11.46
N ALA A 89 -0.94 21.93 -11.28
CA ALA A 89 -1.43 21.04 -12.32
C ALA A 89 -2.82 20.51 -11.98
N ARG A 90 -3.54 20.01 -13.00
CA ARG A 90 -4.82 19.31 -12.84
C ARG A 90 -4.51 17.85 -12.48
N VAL A 91 -4.90 17.44 -11.29
CA VAL A 91 -4.60 16.11 -10.74
C VAL A 91 -5.87 15.32 -10.54
N SER A 92 -5.99 14.17 -11.16
CA SER A 92 -7.04 13.19 -10.88
C SER A 92 -6.49 12.06 -10.02
N VAL A 93 -7.16 11.81 -8.89
CA VAL A 93 -6.81 10.71 -7.96
C VAL A 93 -7.96 9.72 -7.94
N SER A 94 -7.67 8.42 -8.09
CA SER A 94 -8.67 7.35 -7.98
C SER A 94 -9.40 7.43 -6.63
N ALA A 95 -10.73 7.23 -6.63
CA ALA A 95 -11.57 7.30 -5.43
C ALA A 95 -12.69 6.24 -5.45
N PRO A 96 -13.07 5.70 -4.29
CA PRO A 96 -12.40 5.85 -3.01
C PRO A 96 -11.03 5.16 -2.99
N SER A 97 -10.02 5.78 -2.40
CA SER A 97 -8.67 5.26 -2.39
C SER A 97 -7.89 5.71 -1.14
N TYR A 98 -6.57 5.47 -1.10
CA TYR A 98 -5.71 5.90 -0.01
C TYR A 98 -5.65 7.42 0.06
N ALA A 99 -6.23 7.98 1.12
CA ALA A 99 -6.54 9.41 1.23
C ALA A 99 -5.29 10.33 1.24
N GLU A 100 -4.11 9.81 1.58
CA GLU A 100 -2.87 10.59 1.62
C GLU A 100 -2.50 11.16 0.24
N HIS A 101 -2.78 10.43 -0.85
CA HIS A 101 -2.55 10.97 -2.18
C HIS A 101 -3.35 12.25 -2.42
N ALA A 102 -4.66 12.19 -2.26
CA ALA A 102 -5.52 13.37 -2.46
C ALA A 102 -5.12 14.51 -1.50
N HIS A 103 -4.82 14.18 -0.25
CA HIS A 103 -4.42 15.15 0.77
C HIS A 103 -3.15 15.91 0.38
N HIS A 104 -2.10 15.22 -0.04
CA HIS A 104 -0.83 15.90 -0.35
C HIS A 104 -0.87 16.65 -1.66
N TRP A 105 -1.52 16.13 -2.71
CA TRP A 105 -1.70 16.87 -3.95
C TRP A 105 -2.51 18.16 -3.73
N SER A 106 -3.58 18.13 -2.93
CA SER A 106 -4.37 19.34 -2.64
C SER A 106 -3.61 20.41 -1.86
N ARG A 107 -2.66 20.01 -0.99
CA ARG A 107 -1.90 20.93 -0.15
C ARG A 107 -0.79 21.69 -0.89
N HIS A 108 -0.43 21.24 -2.09
CA HIS A 108 0.68 21.82 -2.84
C HIS A 108 0.23 22.62 -4.07
N GLY A 109 -0.98 23.18 -4.02
CA GLY A 109 -1.49 24.13 -5.02
C GLY A 109 -2.01 23.50 -6.30
N HIS A 110 -2.18 22.18 -6.35
CA HIS A 110 -2.75 21.49 -7.51
C HIS A 110 -4.29 21.54 -7.47
N THR A 111 -4.90 21.61 -8.65
CA THR A 111 -6.36 21.45 -8.81
C THR A 111 -6.71 19.97 -8.76
N LEU A 112 -7.25 19.52 -7.63
CA LEU A 112 -7.53 18.10 -7.37
C LEU A 112 -8.96 17.72 -7.79
N ARG A 113 -9.08 16.57 -8.43
CA ARG A 113 -10.33 15.87 -8.69
C ARG A 113 -10.24 14.41 -8.21
N GLN A 114 -11.16 13.99 -7.37
CA GLN A 114 -11.29 12.58 -6.99
C GLN A 114 -12.24 11.89 -7.99
N VAL A 115 -11.79 10.79 -8.58
CA VAL A 115 -12.44 10.16 -9.74
C VAL A 115 -12.71 8.67 -9.45
N PRO A 116 -13.96 8.19 -9.59
CA PRO A 116 -14.26 6.76 -9.51
C PRO A 116 -13.43 5.95 -10.53
N TYR A 117 -13.08 4.71 -10.17
CA TYR A 117 -12.26 3.84 -11.05
C TYR A 117 -12.86 3.70 -12.45
N ALA A 118 -14.18 3.56 -12.56
CA ALA A 118 -14.89 3.45 -13.84
C ALA A 118 -14.80 4.72 -14.73
N ALA A 119 -14.44 5.87 -14.15
CA ALA A 119 -14.33 7.14 -14.87
C ALA A 119 -12.88 7.59 -15.10
N LEU A 120 -11.88 6.81 -14.68
CA LEU A 120 -10.47 7.16 -14.82
C LEU A 120 -10.05 7.33 -16.29
N ASP A 121 -10.54 6.47 -17.18
CA ASP A 121 -10.21 6.54 -18.61
C ASP A 121 -10.61 7.90 -19.23
N ALA A 122 -11.79 8.40 -18.89
CA ALA A 122 -12.21 9.73 -19.31
C ALA A 122 -11.37 10.84 -18.65
N ALA A 123 -11.04 10.66 -17.36
CA ALA A 123 -10.30 11.65 -16.59
C ALA A 123 -8.87 11.87 -17.06
N VAL A 124 -8.23 10.85 -17.63
CA VAL A 124 -6.86 10.91 -18.21
C VAL A 124 -6.74 12.05 -19.23
N ARG A 125 -7.77 12.27 -20.06
CA ARG A 125 -7.74 13.28 -21.15
C ARG A 125 -7.59 14.71 -20.62
N ASP A 126 -8.21 14.99 -19.47
CA ASP A 126 -8.31 16.32 -18.89
C ASP A 126 -7.31 16.55 -17.73
N SER A 127 -6.45 15.58 -17.45
CA SER A 127 -5.53 15.62 -16.32
C SER A 127 -4.08 15.81 -16.80
N ASP A 128 -3.31 16.55 -16.02
CA ASP A 128 -1.85 16.65 -16.18
C ASP A 128 -1.14 15.58 -15.34
N VAL A 129 -1.80 15.11 -14.26
CA VAL A 129 -1.35 14.00 -13.42
C VAL A 129 -2.54 13.09 -13.11
N VAL A 130 -2.32 11.79 -13.22
CA VAL A 130 -3.27 10.77 -12.74
C VAL A 130 -2.58 9.93 -11.67
N VAL A 131 -3.24 9.74 -10.52
CA VAL A 131 -2.78 8.91 -9.42
C VAL A 131 -3.74 7.74 -9.22
N VAL A 132 -3.22 6.52 -9.31
CA VAL A 132 -3.98 5.27 -9.17
C VAL A 132 -3.35 4.39 -8.11
N VAL A 133 -4.14 3.85 -7.18
CA VAL A 133 -3.69 2.82 -6.23
C VAL A 133 -4.05 1.45 -6.80
N ASN A 134 -3.08 0.61 -7.14
CA ASN A 134 -3.30 -0.63 -7.89
C ASN A 134 -2.49 -1.82 -7.33
N PRO A 135 -3.10 -2.79 -6.64
CA PRO A 135 -4.51 -2.89 -6.23
C PRO A 135 -4.93 -1.81 -5.23
N ASN A 136 -6.21 -1.42 -5.30
CA ASN A 136 -6.74 -0.33 -4.49
C ASN A 136 -6.94 -0.69 -3.02
N ASN A 137 -6.65 0.26 -2.17
CA ASN A 137 -7.08 0.28 -0.77
C ASN A 137 -8.15 1.39 -0.60
N PRO A 138 -9.42 1.07 -0.22
CA PRO A 138 -9.82 -0.17 0.46
C PRO A 138 -10.45 -1.25 -0.45
N THR A 139 -10.84 -0.97 -1.67
CA THR A 139 -11.78 -1.80 -2.42
C THR A 139 -11.15 -3.02 -3.11
N GLY A 140 -9.83 -3.08 -3.23
CA GLY A 140 -9.14 -4.09 -4.02
C GLY A 140 -9.32 -3.93 -5.54
N ALA A 141 -9.95 -2.85 -6.02
CA ALA A 141 -10.11 -2.59 -7.45
C ALA A 141 -8.75 -2.54 -8.15
N THR A 142 -8.71 -3.04 -9.38
CA THR A 142 -7.50 -3.10 -10.19
C THR A 142 -7.71 -2.51 -11.57
N VAL A 143 -6.62 -2.04 -12.17
CA VAL A 143 -6.53 -1.64 -13.57
C VAL A 143 -5.49 -2.52 -14.24
N ALA A 144 -5.77 -3.04 -15.40
CA ALA A 144 -4.86 -3.90 -16.16
C ALA A 144 -3.60 -3.13 -16.59
N PRO A 145 -2.43 -3.79 -16.67
CA PRO A 145 -1.17 -3.17 -17.11
C PRO A 145 -1.27 -2.44 -18.44
N ASP A 146 -1.86 -3.06 -19.44
CA ASP A 146 -2.01 -2.45 -20.77
C ASP A 146 -2.82 -1.14 -20.72
N GLN A 147 -3.85 -1.09 -19.88
CA GLN A 147 -4.64 0.13 -19.68
C GLN A 147 -3.82 1.22 -18.98
N LEU A 148 -3.05 0.87 -17.95
CA LEU A 148 -2.16 1.82 -17.27
C LEU A 148 -1.10 2.37 -18.23
N LEU A 149 -0.50 1.53 -19.07
CA LEU A 149 0.47 1.94 -20.07
C LEU A 149 -0.15 2.80 -21.16
N ALA A 150 -1.38 2.53 -21.57
CA ALA A 150 -2.12 3.38 -22.51
C ALA A 150 -2.42 4.77 -21.90
N TRP A 151 -2.78 4.85 -20.63
CA TRP A 151 -2.95 6.13 -19.92
C TRP A 151 -1.63 6.88 -19.78
N HIS A 152 -0.55 6.17 -19.43
CA HIS A 152 0.78 6.77 -19.39
C HIS A 152 1.16 7.39 -20.73
N ALA A 153 1.00 6.68 -21.83
CA ALA A 153 1.32 7.19 -23.17
C ALA A 153 0.56 8.49 -23.50
N GLN A 154 -0.74 8.54 -23.17
CA GLN A 154 -1.57 9.74 -23.35
C GLN A 154 -1.09 10.92 -22.49
N LEU A 155 -0.70 10.66 -21.24
CA LEU A 155 -0.18 11.68 -20.32
C LEU A 155 1.21 12.16 -20.77
N ALA A 156 2.11 11.24 -21.08
CA ALA A 156 3.49 11.52 -21.46
C ALA A 156 3.58 12.37 -22.75
N ALA A 157 2.67 12.16 -23.71
CA ALA A 157 2.59 12.93 -24.95
C ALA A 157 2.42 14.46 -24.74
N ARG A 158 1.98 14.87 -23.54
CA ARG A 158 1.84 16.29 -23.14
C ARG A 158 2.62 16.65 -21.85
N GLY A 159 3.66 15.86 -21.53
CA GLY A 159 4.50 16.08 -20.33
C GLY A 159 3.77 15.79 -19.00
N GLY A 160 2.70 15.01 -19.04
CA GLY A 160 1.94 14.60 -17.86
C GLY A 160 2.57 13.43 -17.10
N TRP A 161 2.02 13.10 -15.92
CA TRP A 161 2.48 12.02 -15.07
C TRP A 161 1.39 10.99 -14.79
N LEU A 162 1.78 9.70 -14.80
CA LEU A 162 1.02 8.62 -14.20
C LEU A 162 1.74 8.14 -12.93
N VAL A 163 1.11 8.27 -11.78
CA VAL A 163 1.60 7.73 -10.51
C VAL A 163 0.78 6.49 -10.15
N VAL A 164 1.43 5.33 -10.04
CA VAL A 164 0.79 4.07 -9.67
C VAL A 164 1.32 3.62 -8.32
N ASP A 165 0.44 3.61 -7.31
CA ASP A 165 0.79 3.10 -5.99
C ASP A 165 0.50 1.60 -5.94
N GLU A 166 1.56 0.80 -6.06
CA GLU A 166 1.53 -0.65 -6.00
C GLU A 166 1.91 -1.20 -4.61
N ALA A 167 1.56 -0.48 -3.52
CA ALA A 167 1.87 -0.94 -2.17
C ALA A 167 1.29 -2.32 -1.83
N PHE A 168 0.24 -2.75 -2.52
CA PHE A 168 -0.35 -4.10 -2.44
C PHE A 168 -0.02 -4.99 -3.64
N GLY A 169 0.84 -4.54 -4.55
CA GLY A 169 1.19 -5.20 -5.80
C GLY A 169 1.88 -6.56 -5.62
N ASP A 170 2.56 -6.80 -4.49
CA ASP A 170 3.24 -8.08 -4.23
C ASP A 170 2.27 -9.28 -4.16
N THR A 171 1.00 -9.04 -3.86
CA THR A 171 -0.05 -10.09 -3.88
C THR A 171 -0.63 -10.34 -5.28
N ALA A 172 -0.28 -9.52 -6.26
CA ALA A 172 -0.76 -9.61 -7.64
C ALA A 172 0.35 -9.12 -8.62
N PRO A 173 1.53 -9.78 -8.65
CA PRO A 173 2.71 -9.29 -9.37
C PRO A 173 2.46 -9.11 -10.87
N ALA A 174 1.57 -9.89 -11.48
CA ALA A 174 1.18 -9.76 -12.88
C ALA A 174 0.49 -8.42 -13.22
N LEU A 175 0.04 -7.66 -12.22
CA LEU A 175 -0.56 -6.33 -12.42
C LEU A 175 0.45 -5.18 -12.36
N SER A 176 1.72 -5.47 -12.02
CA SER A 176 2.75 -4.45 -11.89
C SER A 176 3.21 -3.92 -13.24
N ILE A 177 3.40 -2.60 -13.30
CA ILE A 177 4.04 -1.92 -14.43
C ILE A 177 5.40 -1.31 -14.05
N ALA A 178 5.95 -1.72 -12.91
CA ALA A 178 7.25 -1.21 -12.45
C ALA A 178 8.38 -1.41 -13.46
N ALA A 179 8.35 -2.51 -14.23
CA ALA A 179 9.35 -2.79 -15.27
C ALA A 179 9.42 -1.74 -16.40
N HIS A 180 8.45 -0.83 -16.47
CA HIS A 180 8.38 0.23 -17.48
C HIS A 180 8.69 1.62 -16.92
N ALA A 181 9.12 1.73 -15.67
CA ALA A 181 9.24 3.00 -14.96
C ALA A 181 10.45 3.86 -15.40
N ASP A 182 11.32 3.35 -16.25
CA ASP A 182 12.35 4.13 -16.97
C ASP A 182 11.75 5.22 -17.89
N ARG A 183 10.47 5.07 -18.25
CA ARG A 183 9.75 5.99 -19.15
C ARG A 183 9.45 7.33 -18.46
N PRO A 184 9.77 8.48 -19.10
CA PRO A 184 9.45 9.79 -18.52
C PRO A 184 7.96 9.93 -18.16
N GLY A 185 7.69 10.41 -16.95
CA GLY A 185 6.34 10.63 -16.45
C GLY A 185 5.63 9.40 -15.89
N LEU A 186 6.24 8.21 -15.92
CA LEU A 186 5.77 7.04 -15.17
C LEU A 186 6.45 6.96 -13.80
N ILE A 187 5.66 6.82 -12.75
CA ILE A 187 6.13 6.74 -11.35
C ILE A 187 5.40 5.59 -10.68
N VAL A 188 6.13 4.59 -10.19
CA VAL A 188 5.55 3.44 -9.50
C VAL A 188 6.08 3.34 -8.08
N LEU A 189 5.17 3.21 -7.10
CA LEU A 189 5.52 3.10 -5.68
C LEU A 189 5.41 1.64 -5.23
N ARG A 190 6.43 1.14 -4.53
CA ARG A 190 6.47 -0.23 -3.99
C ARG A 190 6.75 -0.21 -2.49
N SER A 191 6.17 -1.14 -1.73
CA SER A 191 6.24 -1.15 -0.26
C SER A 191 6.57 -2.52 0.29
N VAL A 192 7.62 -2.64 1.08
CA VAL A 192 7.93 -3.87 1.85
C VAL A 192 7.05 -4.01 3.11
N GLY A 193 6.25 -3.02 3.42
CA GLY A 193 5.45 -2.99 4.64
C GLY A 193 4.19 -3.85 4.62
N LYS A 194 3.74 -4.33 3.46
CA LYS A 194 2.45 -5.02 3.31
C LYS A 194 2.62 -6.53 3.19
N PHE A 195 3.10 -7.02 2.06
CA PHE A 195 3.34 -8.43 1.79
C PHE A 195 4.35 -9.04 2.76
N PHE A 196 5.48 -8.37 2.95
CA PHE A 196 6.50 -8.85 3.89
C PHE A 196 6.12 -8.66 5.37
N GLY A 197 5.03 -7.97 5.69
CA GLY A 197 4.63 -7.72 7.08
C GLY A 197 5.57 -6.79 7.85
N LEU A 198 6.48 -6.10 7.17
CA LEU A 198 7.54 -5.28 7.74
C LEU A 198 7.18 -3.78 7.79
N ALA A 199 5.94 -3.46 8.15
CA ALA A 199 5.46 -2.08 8.15
C ALA A 199 6.28 -1.14 9.07
N GLY A 200 6.78 -1.66 10.18
CA GLY A 200 7.64 -0.93 11.12
C GLY A 200 9.02 -0.60 10.58
N LEU A 201 9.47 -1.27 9.54
CA LEU A 201 10.77 -1.07 8.91
C LEU A 201 10.89 0.30 8.22
N ARG A 202 9.76 0.88 7.84
CA ARG A 202 9.68 2.18 7.13
C ARG A 202 10.53 2.21 5.87
N LEU A 203 10.36 1.21 5.00
CA LEU A 203 11.02 1.13 3.70
C LEU A 203 10.01 0.91 2.57
N GLY A 204 10.23 1.61 1.48
CA GLY A 204 9.57 1.44 0.20
C GLY A 204 10.51 1.86 -0.92
N PHE A 205 10.02 1.79 -2.14
CA PHE A 205 10.78 2.16 -3.33
C PHE A 205 9.93 3.01 -4.25
N VAL A 206 10.61 3.90 -4.98
CA VAL A 206 10.06 4.65 -6.11
C VAL A 206 10.80 4.21 -7.36
N ALA A 207 10.06 3.67 -8.33
CA ALA A 207 10.58 3.41 -9.66
C ALA A 207 10.14 4.55 -10.60
N ALA A 208 11.11 5.20 -11.25
CA ALA A 208 10.87 6.30 -12.19
C ALA A 208 12.11 6.56 -13.04
N CYS A 209 12.03 7.43 -14.04
CA CYS A 209 13.19 7.85 -14.82
C CYS A 209 14.23 8.58 -13.95
N ALA A 210 15.51 8.42 -14.27
CA ALA A 210 16.62 8.93 -13.48
C ALA A 210 16.54 10.43 -13.12
N PRO A 211 16.16 11.35 -14.04
CA PRO A 211 16.05 12.77 -13.69
C PRO A 211 15.01 13.06 -12.60
N LEU A 212 13.90 12.31 -12.55
CA LEU A 212 12.87 12.47 -11.52
C LEU A 212 13.34 11.91 -10.19
N LEU A 213 14.01 10.75 -10.22
CA LEU A 213 14.58 10.15 -8.99
C LEU A 213 15.62 11.06 -8.36
N ALA A 214 16.52 11.69 -9.15
CA ALA A 214 17.50 12.62 -8.64
C ALA A 214 16.84 13.84 -7.95
N GLN A 215 15.78 14.41 -8.52
CA GLN A 215 15.04 15.50 -7.90
C GLN A 215 14.33 15.04 -6.60
N LEU A 216 13.80 13.82 -6.60
CA LEU A 216 13.14 13.27 -5.41
C LEU A 216 14.16 13.01 -4.30
N GLU A 217 15.32 12.45 -4.63
CA GLU A 217 16.40 12.19 -3.69
C GLU A 217 16.93 13.48 -3.05
N ASP A 218 17.18 14.52 -3.86
CA ASP A 218 17.58 15.86 -3.36
C ASP A 218 16.52 16.44 -2.40
N LEU A 219 15.24 16.30 -2.74
CA LEU A 219 14.15 16.78 -1.92
C LEU A 219 13.99 16.01 -0.59
N LEU A 220 14.24 14.71 -0.57
CA LEU A 220 14.15 13.87 0.62
C LEU A 220 15.38 14.01 1.52
N GLY A 221 16.51 14.42 0.96
CA GLY A 221 17.78 14.57 1.65
C GLY A 221 18.50 13.25 1.89
N PRO A 222 19.71 13.31 2.43
CA PRO A 222 20.56 12.15 2.66
C PRO A 222 20.02 11.24 3.78
N TRP A 223 20.47 9.99 3.80
CA TRP A 223 20.21 9.01 4.86
C TRP A 223 18.73 8.68 5.05
N ALA A 224 17.95 8.72 4.00
CA ALA A 224 16.49 8.52 4.06
C ALA A 224 16.06 7.14 4.61
N VAL A 225 16.90 6.10 4.43
CA VAL A 225 16.61 4.72 4.86
C VAL A 225 17.67 4.25 5.83
N SER A 226 17.27 3.81 7.03
CA SER A 226 18.18 3.35 8.07
C SER A 226 18.96 2.08 7.66
N GLY A 227 20.18 1.91 8.18
CA GLY A 227 20.99 0.71 7.94
C GLY A 227 20.28 -0.59 8.27
N PRO A 228 19.66 -0.73 9.45
CA PRO A 228 18.85 -1.92 9.79
C PRO A 228 17.73 -2.20 8.78
N ALA A 229 17.07 -1.16 8.27
CA ALA A 229 16.02 -1.33 7.28
C ALA A 229 16.57 -1.86 5.94
N GLN A 230 17.74 -1.39 5.53
CA GLN A 230 18.40 -1.86 4.31
C GLN A 230 18.78 -3.34 4.42
N GLU A 231 19.41 -3.75 5.53
CA GLU A 231 19.84 -5.14 5.75
C GLU A 231 18.68 -6.13 5.81
N VAL A 232 17.64 -5.81 6.58
CA VAL A 232 16.45 -6.66 6.68
C VAL A 232 15.72 -6.77 5.33
N ALA A 233 15.57 -5.67 4.61
CA ALA A 233 14.92 -5.68 3.32
C ALA A 233 15.72 -6.44 2.25
N LEU A 234 17.05 -6.32 2.25
CA LEU A 234 17.93 -7.10 1.36
C LEU A 234 17.70 -8.61 1.55
N ALA A 235 17.67 -9.07 2.81
CA ALA A 235 17.38 -10.47 3.12
C ALA A 235 15.97 -10.89 2.64
N ALA A 236 14.95 -10.08 2.94
CA ALA A 236 13.56 -10.38 2.58
C ALA A 236 13.33 -10.42 1.06
N LEU A 237 13.93 -9.50 0.31
CA LEU A 237 13.82 -9.42 -1.15
C LEU A 237 14.57 -10.56 -1.85
N GLY A 238 15.61 -11.13 -1.21
CA GLY A 238 16.36 -12.27 -1.73
C GLY A 238 15.75 -13.64 -1.45
N ASP A 239 14.82 -13.75 -0.49
CA ASP A 239 14.26 -15.04 -0.03
C ASP A 239 13.07 -15.49 -0.87
N ARG A 240 13.37 -16.14 -1.99
CA ARG A 240 12.37 -16.61 -2.96
C ARG A 240 11.45 -17.70 -2.39
N ASP A 241 11.98 -18.58 -1.55
CA ASP A 241 11.21 -19.69 -0.98
C ASP A 241 10.15 -19.15 -0.02
N TRP A 242 10.53 -18.23 0.86
CA TRP A 242 9.57 -17.57 1.76
C TRP A 242 8.51 -16.78 0.98
N GLN A 243 8.91 -16.08 -0.07
CA GLN A 243 7.98 -15.31 -0.91
C GLN A 243 6.93 -16.20 -1.56
N GLN A 244 7.34 -17.34 -2.16
CA GLN A 244 6.42 -18.30 -2.80
C GLN A 244 5.47 -18.93 -1.78
N ALA A 245 6.00 -19.41 -0.65
CA ALA A 245 5.20 -19.98 0.43
C ALA A 245 4.19 -18.95 0.98
N THR A 246 4.64 -17.71 1.16
CA THR A 246 3.77 -16.62 1.64
C THR A 246 2.70 -16.24 0.65
N GLN A 247 2.97 -16.18 -0.66
CA GLN A 247 1.96 -15.95 -1.68
C GLN A 247 0.86 -17.00 -1.66
N ALA A 248 1.24 -18.29 -1.58
CA ALA A 248 0.29 -19.40 -1.52
C ALA A 248 -0.59 -19.31 -0.25
N ARG A 249 0.02 -19.07 0.90
CA ARG A 249 -0.69 -18.89 2.19
C ARG A 249 -1.64 -17.70 2.16
N LEU A 250 -1.19 -16.53 1.73
CA LEU A 250 -2.03 -15.33 1.69
C LEU A 250 -3.22 -15.49 0.75
N LYS A 251 -3.03 -16.20 -0.38
CA LYS A 251 -4.14 -16.54 -1.28
C LYS A 251 -5.18 -17.39 -0.54
N HIS A 252 -4.75 -18.47 0.12
CA HIS A 252 -5.63 -19.36 0.89
C HIS A 252 -6.37 -18.61 2.00
N ASP A 253 -5.63 -17.83 2.82
CA ASP A 253 -6.19 -17.08 3.94
C ASP A 253 -7.15 -15.98 3.46
N GLY A 254 -6.81 -15.31 2.36
CA GLY A 254 -7.68 -14.31 1.73
C GLY A 254 -8.99 -14.90 1.22
N GLU A 255 -8.94 -16.10 0.59
CA GLU A 255 -10.13 -16.85 0.16
C GLU A 255 -10.97 -17.30 1.37
N ARG A 256 -10.35 -17.80 2.44
CA ARG A 256 -11.02 -18.13 3.70
C ARG A 256 -11.73 -16.91 4.28
N LEU A 257 -11.05 -15.76 4.39
CA LEU A 257 -11.67 -14.53 4.87
C LEU A 257 -12.84 -14.11 3.99
N ARG A 258 -12.66 -14.16 2.67
CA ARG A 258 -13.70 -13.81 1.70
C ARG A 258 -14.98 -14.64 1.87
N ALA A 259 -14.84 -15.93 2.16
CA ALA A 259 -15.96 -16.85 2.37
C ALA A 259 -16.80 -16.52 3.63
N LEU A 260 -16.23 -15.81 4.59
CA LEU A 260 -16.92 -15.39 5.83
C LEU A 260 -17.71 -14.07 5.67
N LEU A 261 -17.48 -13.34 4.57
CA LEU A 261 -17.97 -11.98 4.39
C LEU A 261 -19.15 -11.92 3.41
N PRO A 262 -19.97 -10.84 3.42
CA PRO A 262 -21.09 -10.67 2.50
C PRO A 262 -20.68 -10.80 1.03
N ALA A 263 -21.61 -11.22 0.18
CA ALA A 263 -21.39 -11.45 -1.26
C ALA A 263 -20.78 -10.26 -2.00
N GLY A 264 -21.06 -9.03 -1.58
CA GLY A 264 -20.49 -7.79 -2.14
C GLY A 264 -19.10 -7.41 -1.65
N ALA A 265 -18.47 -8.21 -0.76
CA ALA A 265 -17.13 -7.89 -0.28
C ALA A 265 -16.08 -8.07 -1.39
N SER A 266 -15.14 -7.14 -1.48
CA SER A 266 -14.03 -7.11 -2.44
C SER A 266 -12.72 -6.78 -1.73
N GLY A 267 -11.56 -7.07 -2.32
CA GLY A 267 -10.30 -6.82 -1.64
C GLY A 267 -9.09 -7.41 -2.36
N THR A 268 -8.06 -7.65 -1.58
CA THR A 268 -6.82 -8.33 -1.96
C THR A 268 -6.63 -9.56 -1.06
N PRO A 269 -5.65 -10.43 -1.30
CA PRO A 269 -5.32 -11.50 -0.36
C PRO A 269 -5.00 -11.05 1.08
N LEU A 270 -4.73 -9.77 1.30
CA LEU A 270 -4.38 -9.22 2.63
C LEU A 270 -5.56 -8.60 3.39
N PHE A 271 -6.66 -8.29 2.71
CA PHE A 271 -7.84 -7.69 3.33
C PHE A 271 -9.06 -7.76 2.40
N HIS A 272 -10.25 -7.64 3.00
CA HIS A 272 -11.50 -7.41 2.27
C HIS A 272 -12.26 -6.21 2.81
N TRP A 273 -12.97 -5.54 1.93
CA TRP A 273 -13.84 -4.40 2.21
C TRP A 273 -15.24 -4.65 1.64
N TRP A 274 -16.26 -4.13 2.33
CA TRP A 274 -17.65 -4.09 1.83
C TRP A 274 -18.37 -2.84 2.33
N PRO A 275 -19.42 -2.38 1.58
CA PRO A 275 -20.24 -1.24 1.98
C PRO A 275 -21.26 -1.68 3.05
N GLU A 276 -20.81 -1.78 4.30
CA GLU A 276 -21.67 -2.14 5.43
C GLU A 276 -22.79 -1.11 5.64
N ALA A 277 -24.02 -1.55 5.79
CA ALA A 277 -25.17 -0.66 5.99
C ALA A 277 -25.10 0.13 7.31
N ARG A 278 -24.66 -0.54 8.39
CA ARG A 278 -24.50 0.00 9.75
C ARG A 278 -23.02 0.02 10.18
N PRO A 279 -22.09 0.71 9.47
CA PRO A 279 -20.65 0.48 9.64
C PRO A 279 -20.15 0.90 11.03
N LYS A 280 -20.74 1.91 11.66
CA LYS A 280 -20.39 2.31 13.03
C LYS A 280 -20.83 1.26 14.06
N ALA A 281 -22.04 0.72 13.93
CA ALA A 281 -22.55 -0.31 14.81
C ALA A 281 -21.76 -1.61 14.65
N PHE A 282 -21.42 -1.98 13.40
CA PHE A 282 -20.53 -3.13 13.14
C PHE A 282 -19.16 -2.95 13.80
N HIS A 283 -18.53 -1.80 13.62
CA HIS A 283 -17.24 -1.49 14.21
C HIS A 283 -17.29 -1.58 15.75
N GLU A 284 -18.34 -1.06 16.37
CA GLU A 284 -18.57 -1.13 17.83
C GLU A 284 -18.78 -2.58 18.29
N HIS A 285 -19.61 -3.35 17.57
CA HIS A 285 -19.85 -4.77 17.83
C HIS A 285 -18.54 -5.58 17.82
N MET A 286 -17.67 -5.35 16.84
CA MET A 286 -16.38 -6.01 16.76
C MET A 286 -15.44 -5.55 17.88
N ALA A 287 -15.42 -4.26 18.20
CA ALA A 287 -14.58 -3.69 19.26
C ALA A 287 -14.94 -4.25 20.65
N GLN A 288 -16.23 -4.45 20.96
CA GLN A 288 -16.71 -5.09 22.19
C GLN A 288 -16.24 -6.55 22.34
N ARG A 289 -15.78 -7.17 21.23
CA ARG A 289 -15.22 -8.53 21.19
C ARG A 289 -13.70 -8.54 21.07
N ALA A 290 -13.08 -7.38 21.36
CA ALA A 290 -11.64 -7.14 21.21
C ALA A 290 -11.10 -7.44 19.80
N ILE A 291 -11.91 -7.15 18.77
CA ILE A 291 -11.52 -7.23 17.36
C ILE A 291 -11.53 -5.81 16.76
N TRP A 292 -10.36 -5.32 16.39
CA TRP A 292 -10.22 -3.98 15.81
C TRP A 292 -10.24 -4.03 14.31
N VAL A 293 -11.29 -3.48 13.68
CA VAL A 293 -11.47 -3.43 12.22
C VAL A 293 -11.37 -2.01 11.70
N ARG A 294 -11.18 -1.82 10.41
CA ARG A 294 -11.11 -0.47 9.82
C ARG A 294 -12.51 0.01 9.41
N LEU A 295 -12.96 1.07 10.08
CA LEU A 295 -14.17 1.81 9.72
C LEU A 295 -13.84 2.90 8.69
N PHE A 296 -14.57 2.94 7.58
CA PHE A 296 -14.61 4.05 6.63
C PHE A 296 -15.93 4.79 6.77
N ARG A 297 -15.87 6.12 6.96
CA ARG A 297 -17.04 6.96 7.26
C ARG A 297 -17.54 7.73 6.04
N ASP A 298 -16.61 8.08 5.13
CA ASP A 298 -16.86 8.99 4.02
C ASP A 298 -16.95 8.23 2.67
N ALA A 299 -16.20 8.62 1.66
CA ALA A 299 -16.32 8.13 0.28
C ALA A 299 -16.26 6.61 0.10
N ALA A 300 -15.57 5.89 0.99
CA ALA A 300 -15.51 4.42 1.01
C ALA A 300 -16.41 3.82 2.11
N ARG A 301 -17.50 4.49 2.48
CA ARG A 301 -18.36 4.09 3.59
C ARG A 301 -18.54 2.56 3.68
N GLY A 302 -18.02 1.97 4.75
CA GLY A 302 -18.00 0.53 4.93
C GLY A 302 -16.97 0.06 5.93
N ILE A 303 -16.68 -1.21 5.88
CA ILE A 303 -15.72 -1.89 6.76
C ILE A 303 -14.64 -2.56 5.91
N ARG A 304 -13.37 -2.49 6.37
CA ARG A 304 -12.29 -3.33 5.85
C ARG A 304 -11.72 -4.18 6.98
N ILE A 305 -11.52 -5.47 6.71
CA ILE A 305 -10.95 -6.45 7.65
C ILE A 305 -9.70 -7.06 7.02
N GLY A 306 -8.60 -7.09 7.77
CA GLY A 306 -7.37 -7.82 7.47
C GLY A 306 -7.42 -9.28 7.93
N LEU A 307 -6.31 -9.99 7.79
CA LEU A 307 -6.20 -11.42 8.10
C LEU A 307 -5.92 -11.65 9.60
N PRO A 308 -6.60 -12.61 10.24
CA PRO A 308 -6.20 -13.15 11.54
C PRO A 308 -4.86 -13.91 11.49
N VAL A 309 -4.14 -13.94 12.62
CA VAL A 309 -2.82 -14.63 12.74
C VAL A 309 -2.99 -16.13 13.00
N HIS A 310 -3.74 -16.46 14.05
CA HIS A 310 -3.85 -17.82 14.59
C HIS A 310 -5.26 -18.36 14.45
N GLU A 311 -5.42 -19.69 14.49
CA GLU A 311 -6.73 -20.33 14.38
C GLU A 311 -7.72 -19.85 15.44
N ALA A 312 -7.28 -19.59 16.66
CA ALA A 312 -8.13 -19.00 17.70
C ALA A 312 -8.66 -17.60 17.32
N HIS A 313 -7.88 -16.79 16.59
CA HIS A 313 -8.32 -15.49 16.07
C HIS A 313 -9.35 -15.66 14.94
N TRP A 314 -9.20 -16.66 14.07
CA TRP A 314 -10.18 -17.01 13.06
C TRP A 314 -11.51 -17.40 13.67
N GLN A 315 -11.50 -18.29 14.66
CA GLN A 315 -12.70 -18.74 15.39
C GLN A 315 -13.42 -17.58 16.08
N ARG A 316 -12.67 -16.67 16.71
CA ARG A 316 -13.25 -15.45 17.34
C ARG A 316 -13.86 -14.52 16.30
N LEU A 317 -13.22 -14.32 15.16
CA LEU A 317 -13.78 -13.54 14.06
C LEU A 317 -15.04 -14.17 13.49
N GLU A 318 -15.04 -15.48 13.23
CA GLU A 318 -16.20 -16.22 12.71
C GLU A 318 -17.39 -16.16 13.69
N HIS A 319 -17.13 -16.26 14.98
CA HIS A 319 -18.15 -16.14 16.01
C HIS A 319 -18.77 -14.74 16.00
N ALA A 320 -17.94 -13.69 16.02
CA ALA A 320 -18.39 -12.30 16.00
C ALA A 320 -19.21 -11.96 14.74
N LEU A 321 -18.81 -12.48 13.57
CA LEU A 321 -19.55 -12.30 12.32
C LEU A 321 -20.90 -13.01 12.32
N ARG A 322 -20.97 -14.24 12.87
CA ARG A 322 -22.24 -14.97 13.02
C ARG A 322 -23.23 -14.24 13.92
N GLU A 323 -22.79 -13.74 15.07
CA GLU A 323 -23.64 -12.96 15.99
C GLU A 323 -24.16 -11.67 15.33
N TRP A 324 -23.32 -10.98 14.56
CA TRP A 324 -23.75 -9.78 13.81
C TRP A 324 -24.86 -10.08 12.80
N ASN A 325 -24.77 -11.21 12.10
CA ASN A 325 -25.73 -11.60 11.07
C ASN A 325 -27.08 -12.10 11.65
N GLN A 326 -27.14 -12.42 12.94
CA GLN A 326 -28.35 -12.88 13.62
C GLN A 326 -29.12 -11.75 14.32
N GLY A 327 -28.53 -10.58 14.52
CA GLY A 327 -29.08 -9.38 15.17
C GLY A 327 -29.31 -8.24 14.18
#